data_6fcb3c46f990c420e297cc9ce461b0b3
#
_entry.id   6fcb3c46f990c420e297cc9ce461b0b3
#
_cell.length_a   1.000
_cell.length_b   1.000
_cell.length_c   1.000
_cell.angle_alpha   90.00
_cell.angle_beta   90.00
_cell.angle_gamma   90.00
#
_symmetry.space_group_name_H-M   'P 1'
#
loop_
_entity.id
_entity.type
_entity.pdbx_description
1 polymer ?
#
loop_
_entity_poly.entity_id
_entity_poly.type
_entity_poly.pdbx_seq_one_letter_code
_entity_poly.pdbx_strand_id
1 'polypeptide(L)'
;IVSQINGVANEYKVNFYTSQLTKDGKQSKLYDSYSKLPEMVGRKVEIDGEIRENRYYSTNLNQLISTQLLAGKFVKGVVETAIDTATFVVGGFLVKTPVERRNKKDEVYRYDVTLGQSNYAGNGMSMITLHINPDHAEIVRAVEGMYGVGDTIQFTGSLVFKTEVVTVE
;
A
#
# COMPACT_ATOMS: atom_id res chain seq x y z
N ILE A 1 -11.10 6.95 -4.40
CA ILE A 1 -10.44 8.26 -4.37
C ILE A 1 -9.64 8.40 -5.64
N VAL A 2 -9.75 9.55 -6.28
CA VAL A 2 -9.00 9.87 -7.49
C VAL A 2 -8.07 11.03 -7.20
N SER A 3 -6.81 10.94 -7.60
CA SER A 3 -5.87 12.06 -7.57
C SER A 3 -5.30 12.32 -8.96
N GLN A 4 -4.96 13.57 -9.23
CA GLN A 4 -4.29 14.02 -10.46
C GLN A 4 -2.84 14.31 -10.13
N ILE A 5 -1.93 13.36 -10.40
CA ILE A 5 -0.50 13.54 -10.16
C ILE A 5 0.22 13.57 -11.50
N ASN A 6 0.95 14.65 -11.76
CA ASN A 6 1.66 14.87 -13.04
C ASN A 6 0.76 14.72 -14.28
N GLY A 7 -0.50 15.15 -14.20
CA GLY A 7 -1.47 15.03 -15.30
C GLY A 7 -2.04 13.63 -15.51
N VAL A 8 -1.71 12.67 -14.64
CA VAL A 8 -2.23 11.30 -14.68
C VAL A 8 -3.24 11.11 -13.55
N ALA A 9 -4.44 10.66 -13.91
CA ALA A 9 -5.45 10.29 -12.92
C ALA A 9 -5.10 8.92 -12.32
N ASN A 10 -4.96 8.88 -10.99
CA ASN A 10 -4.74 7.65 -10.24
C ASN A 10 -5.94 7.39 -9.35
N GLU A 11 -6.48 6.17 -9.39
CA GLU A 11 -7.57 5.75 -8.53
C GLU A 11 -7.05 4.90 -7.38
N TYR A 12 -7.42 5.25 -6.14
CA TYR A 12 -7.01 4.55 -4.94
C TYR A 12 -8.22 3.97 -4.21
N LYS A 13 -8.19 2.66 -3.95
CA LYS A 13 -9.13 2.02 -3.04
C LYS A 13 -8.58 2.08 -1.63
N VAL A 14 -9.18 2.91 -0.78
CA VAL A 14 -8.81 3.01 0.63
C VAL A 14 -9.91 2.40 1.47
N ASN A 15 -9.54 1.48 2.35
CA ASN A 15 -10.48 0.78 3.22
C ASN A 15 -10.44 1.38 4.63
N PHE A 16 -11.60 1.68 5.18
CA PHE A 16 -11.75 2.15 6.55
C PHE A 16 -12.43 1.07 7.37
N TYR A 17 -11.75 0.61 8.43
CA TYR A 17 -12.26 -0.43 9.31
C TYR A 17 -12.27 0.06 10.75
N THR A 18 -13.42 -0.03 11.39
CA THR A 18 -13.53 0.23 12.83
C THR A 18 -14.76 -0.49 13.40
N SER A 19 -14.70 -0.79 14.67
CA SER A 19 -15.86 -1.27 15.43
C SER A 19 -16.75 -0.07 15.80
N GLN A 20 -18.06 -0.27 15.80
CA GLN A 20 -19.00 0.74 16.28
C GLN A 20 -18.77 1.07 17.75
N LEU A 21 -18.45 0.04 18.53
CA LEU A 21 -18.15 0.18 19.95
C LEU A 21 -16.67 -0.09 20.24
N THR A 22 -16.13 0.64 21.20
CA THR A 22 -14.82 0.35 21.81
C THR A 22 -14.88 -0.89 22.69
N LYS A 23 -13.72 -1.39 23.15
CA LYS A 23 -13.66 -2.52 24.09
C LYS A 23 -14.45 -2.27 25.38
N ASP A 24 -14.58 -1.02 25.78
CA ASP A 24 -15.31 -0.60 26.98
C ASP A 24 -16.82 -0.33 26.72
N GLY A 25 -17.32 -0.73 25.53
CA GLY A 25 -18.73 -0.57 25.16
C GLY A 25 -19.16 0.86 24.81
N LYS A 26 -18.21 1.80 24.73
CA LYS A 26 -18.51 3.19 24.33
C LYS A 26 -18.51 3.33 22.81
N GLN A 27 -19.23 4.29 22.29
CA GLN A 27 -19.22 4.60 20.87
C GLN A 27 -17.80 5.01 20.40
N SER A 28 -17.38 4.45 19.27
CA SER A 28 -16.07 4.72 18.70
C SER A 28 -16.07 6.05 17.96
N LYS A 29 -15.18 6.97 18.33
CA LYS A 29 -14.98 8.25 17.63
C LYS A 29 -14.55 8.04 16.15
N LEU A 30 -13.84 6.96 15.86
CA LEU A 30 -13.47 6.61 14.49
C LEU A 30 -14.71 6.19 13.67
N TYR A 31 -15.60 5.42 14.29
CA TYR A 31 -16.87 5.05 13.64
C TYR A 31 -17.69 6.29 13.29
N ASP A 32 -17.82 7.25 14.23
CA ASP A 32 -18.52 8.51 13.98
C ASP A 32 -17.86 9.33 12.87
N SER A 33 -16.54 9.33 12.80
CA SER A 33 -15.79 9.98 11.71
C SER A 33 -16.07 9.30 10.37
N TYR A 34 -16.06 7.96 10.32
CA TYR A 34 -16.25 7.22 9.07
C TYR A 34 -17.70 7.22 8.58
N SER A 35 -18.69 7.35 9.49
CA SER A 35 -20.09 7.50 9.11
C SER A 35 -20.36 8.76 8.29
N LYS A 36 -19.47 9.76 8.37
CA LYS A 36 -19.54 11.02 7.61
C LYS A 36 -18.84 10.97 6.25
N LEU A 37 -18.16 9.87 5.91
CA LEU A 37 -17.51 9.72 4.60
C LEU A 37 -18.42 9.97 3.39
N PRO A 38 -19.71 9.55 3.40
CA PRO A 38 -20.63 9.86 2.30
C PRO A 38 -20.82 11.36 2.06
N GLU A 39 -20.70 12.19 3.10
CA GLU A 39 -20.83 13.66 2.99
C GLU A 39 -19.61 14.30 2.30
N MET A 40 -18.51 13.57 2.19
CA MET A 40 -17.27 14.02 1.57
C MET A 40 -17.17 13.65 0.08
N VAL A 41 -18.18 12.96 -0.46
CA VAL A 41 -18.20 12.60 -1.89
C VAL A 41 -18.20 13.88 -2.73
N GLY A 42 -17.32 13.93 -3.73
CA GLY A 42 -17.13 15.10 -4.59
C GLY A 42 -16.30 16.23 -3.98
N ARG A 43 -15.80 16.06 -2.75
CA ARG A 43 -14.92 17.03 -2.09
C ARG A 43 -13.46 16.55 -2.10
N LYS A 44 -12.55 17.50 -2.02
CA LYS A 44 -11.14 17.21 -1.85
C LYS A 44 -10.86 16.81 -0.40
N VAL A 45 -10.12 15.71 -0.23
CA VAL A 45 -9.83 15.14 1.10
C VAL A 45 -8.35 14.79 1.23
N GLU A 46 -7.85 14.87 2.45
CA GLU A 46 -6.57 14.31 2.85
C GLU A 46 -6.83 13.07 3.70
N ILE A 47 -6.10 12.00 3.41
CA ILE A 47 -6.21 10.72 4.10
C ILE A 47 -4.86 10.31 4.62
N ASP A 48 -4.78 10.08 5.93
CA ASP A 48 -3.70 9.36 6.56
C ASP A 48 -4.08 7.90 6.72
N GLY A 49 -3.11 7.02 6.50
CA GLY A 49 -3.34 5.59 6.61
C GLY A 49 -2.06 4.79 6.64
N GLU A 50 -2.20 3.52 6.37
CA GLU A 50 -1.08 2.60 6.29
C GLU A 50 -1.28 1.59 5.17
N ILE A 51 -0.16 1.06 4.66
CA ILE A 51 -0.17 -0.09 3.77
C ILE A 51 -0.18 -1.33 4.67
N ARG A 52 -1.16 -2.21 4.47
CA ARG A 52 -1.29 -3.47 5.22
C ARG A 52 -1.23 -4.67 4.30
N GLU A 53 -0.61 -5.73 4.79
CA GLU A 53 -0.79 -7.06 4.23
C GLU A 53 -2.18 -7.59 4.62
N ASN A 54 -2.92 -8.09 3.63
CA ASN A 54 -4.19 -8.79 3.82
C ASN A 54 -4.03 -10.24 3.40
N ARG A 55 -4.06 -11.14 4.37
CA ARG A 55 -3.98 -12.59 4.14
C ARG A 55 -5.35 -13.22 4.32
N TYR A 56 -5.76 -13.99 3.34
CA TYR A 56 -6.99 -14.76 3.43
C TYR A 56 -6.87 -16.08 2.65
N TYR A 57 -7.61 -17.07 3.10
CA TYR A 57 -7.68 -18.33 2.39
C TYR A 57 -8.77 -18.25 1.33
N SER A 58 -8.37 -18.47 0.06
CA SER A 58 -9.31 -18.54 -1.06
C SER A 58 -9.79 -19.97 -1.23
N THR A 59 -11.07 -20.20 -0.94
CA THR A 59 -11.70 -21.52 -1.13
C THR A 59 -11.76 -21.93 -2.62
N ASN A 60 -11.94 -20.95 -3.52
CA ASN A 60 -12.00 -21.20 -4.96
C ASN A 60 -10.65 -21.65 -5.54
N LEU A 61 -9.54 -21.10 -5.02
CA LEU A 61 -8.19 -21.42 -5.48
C LEU A 61 -7.50 -22.43 -4.56
N ASN A 62 -8.13 -22.81 -3.46
CA ASN A 62 -7.60 -23.71 -2.42
C ASN A 62 -6.19 -23.31 -1.94
N GLN A 63 -5.96 -22.01 -1.75
CA GLN A 63 -4.67 -21.49 -1.33
C GLN A 63 -4.77 -20.23 -0.47
N LEU A 64 -3.71 -19.99 0.31
CA LEU A 64 -3.54 -18.74 1.05
C LEU A 64 -3.14 -17.64 0.07
N ILE A 65 -3.92 -16.56 0.05
CA ILE A 65 -3.65 -15.37 -0.75
C ILE A 65 -3.16 -14.26 0.16
N SER A 66 -2.07 -13.62 -0.25
CA SER A 66 -1.56 -12.39 0.36
C SER A 66 -1.67 -11.26 -0.65
N THR A 67 -2.38 -10.22 -0.26
CA THR A 67 -2.52 -8.98 -1.04
C THR A 67 -2.15 -7.80 -0.18
N GLN A 68 -2.00 -6.63 -0.80
CA GLN A 68 -1.77 -5.39 -0.07
C GLN A 68 -3.00 -4.50 -0.22
N LEU A 69 -3.31 -3.77 0.84
CA LEU A 69 -4.39 -2.80 0.83
C LEU A 69 -3.96 -1.50 1.52
N LEU A 70 -4.62 -0.41 1.14
CA LEU A 70 -4.54 0.85 1.86
C LEU A 70 -5.62 0.87 2.94
N ALA A 71 -5.19 0.99 4.20
CA ALA A 71 -6.08 1.14 5.35
C ALA A 71 -6.05 2.60 5.80
N GLY A 72 -7.16 3.33 5.61
CA GLY A 72 -7.32 4.69 6.09
C GLY A 72 -7.50 4.73 7.61
N LYS A 73 -6.84 5.67 8.26
CA LYS A 73 -6.97 5.94 9.70
C LYS A 73 -7.72 7.25 9.96
N PHE A 74 -7.34 8.28 9.24
CA PHE A 74 -7.93 9.60 9.37
C PHE A 74 -8.29 10.16 8.01
N VAL A 75 -9.39 10.90 7.94
CA VAL A 75 -9.82 11.63 6.76
C VAL A 75 -10.30 13.01 7.17
N LYS A 76 -9.88 14.02 6.46
CA LYS A 76 -10.36 15.40 6.63
C LYS A 76 -10.56 16.06 5.27
N GLY A 77 -11.53 16.97 5.20
CA GLY A 77 -11.68 17.87 4.05
C GLY A 77 -10.52 18.86 3.98
N VAL A 78 -10.09 19.17 2.77
CA VAL A 78 -9.08 20.19 2.48
C VAL A 78 -9.62 21.19 1.46
N VAL A 79 -8.90 22.30 1.27
CA VAL A 79 -9.29 23.32 0.29
C VAL A 79 -9.15 22.77 -1.13
N GLU A 80 -10.02 23.19 -2.03
CA GLU A 80 -10.04 22.72 -3.43
C GLU A 80 -8.74 23.02 -4.19
N THR A 81 -8.01 24.04 -3.78
CA THR A 81 -6.70 24.41 -4.37
C THR A 81 -5.52 23.57 -3.86
N ALA A 82 -5.73 22.67 -2.91
CA ALA A 82 -4.66 21.80 -2.43
C ALA A 82 -4.12 20.93 -3.57
N ILE A 83 -2.79 20.77 -3.62
CA ILE A 83 -2.13 19.95 -4.65
C ILE A 83 -2.36 18.46 -4.30
N ASP A 84 -2.71 17.68 -5.32
CA ASP A 84 -2.86 16.25 -5.17
C ASP A 84 -1.51 15.58 -4.97
N THR A 85 -1.40 14.82 -3.88
CA THR A 85 -0.22 14.02 -3.56
C THR A 85 -0.65 12.65 -3.06
N ALA A 86 0.19 11.65 -3.29
CA ALA A 86 0.03 10.33 -2.71
C ALA A 86 1.41 9.81 -2.33
N THR A 87 1.87 10.12 -1.13
CA THR A 87 3.19 9.77 -0.64
C THR A 87 3.11 8.61 0.36
N PHE A 88 4.19 7.84 0.44
CA PHE A 88 4.33 6.78 1.43
C PHE A 88 5.71 6.78 2.08
N VAL A 89 5.75 6.25 3.29
CA VAL A 89 6.96 5.86 4.00
C VAL A 89 6.76 4.43 4.46
N VAL A 90 7.64 3.52 4.03
CA VAL A 90 7.59 2.11 4.40
C VAL A 90 8.97 1.68 4.85
N GLY A 91 9.09 1.24 6.09
CA GLY A 91 10.32 0.67 6.66
C GLY A 91 10.13 -0.78 7.07
N GLY A 92 11.21 -1.52 7.04
CA GLY A 92 11.24 -2.92 7.46
C GLY A 92 12.58 -3.55 7.18
N PHE A 93 12.74 -4.83 7.47
CA PHE A 93 13.94 -5.57 7.10
C PHE A 93 13.77 -6.27 5.76
N LEU A 94 14.84 -6.33 4.99
CA LEU A 94 14.85 -7.00 3.69
C LEU A 94 14.67 -8.52 3.89
N VAL A 95 13.58 -9.07 3.37
CA VAL A 95 13.24 -10.49 3.56
C VAL A 95 14.03 -11.39 2.60
N LYS A 96 14.28 -10.87 1.41
CA LYS A 96 15.01 -11.56 0.32
C LYS A 96 15.61 -10.52 -0.61
N THR A 97 16.57 -10.94 -1.41
CA THR A 97 17.08 -10.09 -2.51
C THR A 97 15.95 -9.65 -3.44
N PRO A 98 16.05 -8.45 -4.01
CA PRO A 98 15.08 -7.98 -5.01
C PRO A 98 14.89 -8.99 -6.15
N VAL A 99 13.69 -9.06 -6.69
CA VAL A 99 13.34 -10.04 -7.73
C VAL A 99 12.91 -9.31 -8.99
N GLU A 100 13.61 -9.56 -10.09
CA GLU A 100 13.16 -9.11 -11.41
C GLU A 100 11.90 -9.87 -11.84
N ARG A 101 10.93 -9.15 -12.36
CA ARG A 101 9.76 -9.73 -13.01
C ARG A 101 9.82 -9.45 -14.50
N ARG A 102 9.82 -10.52 -15.28
CA ARG A 102 9.93 -10.47 -16.74
C ARG A 102 8.62 -10.87 -17.40
N ASN A 103 8.32 -10.25 -18.52
CA ASN A 103 7.19 -10.59 -19.35
C ASN A 103 7.51 -11.77 -20.29
N LYS A 104 6.55 -12.19 -21.11
CA LYS A 104 6.74 -13.29 -22.10
C LYS A 104 7.84 -13.01 -23.15
N LYS A 105 8.25 -11.73 -23.32
CA LYS A 105 9.32 -11.32 -24.24
C LYS A 105 10.67 -11.19 -23.56
N ASP A 106 10.78 -11.67 -22.31
CA ASP A 106 11.97 -11.57 -21.45
C ASP A 106 12.39 -10.13 -21.09
N GLU A 107 11.47 -9.16 -21.21
CA GLU A 107 11.69 -7.79 -20.81
C GLU A 107 11.32 -7.60 -19.36
N VAL A 108 12.18 -6.91 -18.57
CA VAL A 108 11.88 -6.57 -17.17
C VAL A 108 10.76 -5.54 -17.16
N TYR A 109 9.64 -5.86 -16.52
CA TYR A 109 8.51 -4.94 -16.40
C TYR A 109 8.34 -4.37 -14.98
N ARG A 110 8.97 -4.98 -13.98
CA ARG A 110 9.05 -4.48 -12.60
C ARG A 110 10.09 -5.22 -11.79
N TYR A 111 10.46 -4.63 -10.65
CA TYR A 111 11.21 -5.28 -9.59
C TYR A 111 10.36 -5.39 -8.32
N ASP A 112 10.44 -6.51 -7.63
CA ASP A 112 9.77 -6.74 -6.35
C ASP A 112 10.79 -6.66 -5.21
N VAL A 113 10.63 -5.69 -4.30
CA VAL A 113 11.39 -5.58 -3.05
C VAL A 113 10.47 -5.92 -1.89
N THR A 114 10.73 -6.99 -1.16
CA THR A 114 9.89 -7.46 -0.07
C THR A 114 10.49 -7.12 1.29
N LEU A 115 9.75 -6.37 2.07
CA LEU A 115 10.08 -5.96 3.44
C LEU A 115 9.24 -6.73 4.45
N GLY A 116 9.86 -7.16 5.53
CA GLY A 116 9.20 -7.71 6.70
C GLY A 116 9.03 -6.64 7.77
N GLN A 117 7.88 -6.62 8.40
CA GLN A 117 7.57 -5.74 9.53
C GLN A 117 7.02 -6.57 10.69
N SER A 118 7.41 -6.24 11.92
CA SER A 118 6.73 -6.80 13.09
C SER A 118 5.28 -6.36 13.09
N ASN A 119 4.36 -7.28 13.31
CA ASN A 119 2.96 -6.90 13.50
C ASN A 119 2.78 -6.17 14.83
N TYR A 120 1.66 -5.44 14.96
CA TYR A 120 1.37 -4.65 16.17
C TYR A 120 1.37 -5.48 17.46
N ALA A 121 1.01 -6.75 17.40
CA ALA A 121 0.99 -7.64 18.56
C ALA A 121 2.38 -8.21 18.93
N GLY A 122 3.40 -7.98 18.09
CA GLY A 122 4.75 -8.49 18.31
C GLY A 122 4.91 -10.02 18.20
N ASN A 123 3.85 -10.72 17.79
CA ASN A 123 3.81 -12.18 17.71
C ASN A 123 3.85 -12.74 16.28
N GLY A 124 4.10 -11.90 15.31
CA GLY A 124 4.16 -12.29 13.92
C GLY A 124 4.75 -11.22 13.02
N MET A 125 4.87 -11.55 11.76
CA MET A 125 5.44 -10.70 10.73
C MET A 125 4.43 -10.45 9.63
N SER A 126 4.31 -9.22 9.20
CA SER A 126 3.63 -8.79 7.98
C SER A 126 4.66 -8.55 6.89
N MET A 127 4.29 -8.85 5.64
CA MET A 127 5.14 -8.59 4.49
C MET A 127 4.53 -7.52 3.60
N ILE A 128 5.37 -6.58 3.18
CA ILE A 128 5.02 -5.56 2.20
C ILE A 128 5.96 -5.71 1.03
N THR A 129 5.41 -5.87 -0.17
CA THR A 129 6.19 -5.90 -1.40
C THR A 129 6.01 -4.59 -2.15
N LEU A 130 7.11 -3.88 -2.33
CA LEU A 130 7.18 -2.70 -3.18
C LEU A 130 7.44 -3.12 -4.62
N HIS A 131 6.65 -2.61 -5.53
CA HIS A 131 6.84 -2.78 -6.97
C HIS A 131 7.56 -1.55 -7.52
N ILE A 132 8.80 -1.72 -7.94
CA ILE A 132 9.63 -0.65 -8.48
C ILE A 132 9.60 -0.72 -10.00
N ASN A 133 9.31 0.42 -10.64
CA ASN A 133 9.32 0.53 -12.09
C ASN A 133 10.75 0.32 -12.62
N PRO A 134 10.95 -0.35 -13.76
CA PRO A 134 12.25 -0.49 -14.42
C PRO A 134 12.98 0.82 -14.68
N ASP A 135 12.25 1.92 -14.86
CA ASP A 135 12.84 3.27 -15.00
C ASP A 135 13.63 3.72 -13.76
N HIS A 136 13.44 3.03 -12.62
CA HIS A 136 14.12 3.26 -11.34
C HIS A 136 14.97 2.06 -10.91
N ALA A 137 15.55 1.33 -11.87
CA ALA A 137 16.40 0.16 -11.60
C ALA A 137 17.66 0.52 -10.76
N GLU A 138 18.09 1.78 -10.75
CA GLU A 138 19.17 2.28 -9.90
C GLU A 138 18.88 2.11 -8.41
N ILE A 139 17.61 2.24 -7.99
CA ILE A 139 17.18 2.01 -6.59
C ILE A 139 17.42 0.54 -6.23
N VAL A 140 17.05 -0.38 -7.10
CA VAL A 140 17.21 -1.82 -6.87
C VAL A 140 18.69 -2.19 -6.77
N ARG A 141 19.53 -1.68 -7.69
CA ARG A 141 20.98 -1.87 -7.65
C ARG A 141 21.61 -1.32 -6.37
N ALA A 142 21.13 -0.16 -5.90
CA ALA A 142 21.58 0.40 -4.63
C ALA A 142 21.20 -0.51 -3.45
N VAL A 143 19.98 -1.06 -3.44
CA VAL A 143 19.56 -2.02 -2.41
C VAL A 143 20.45 -3.26 -2.42
N GLU A 144 20.68 -3.87 -3.58
CA GLU A 144 21.52 -5.07 -3.72
C GLU A 144 22.99 -4.83 -3.36
N GLY A 145 23.51 -3.64 -3.64
CA GLY A 145 24.90 -3.31 -3.37
C GLY A 145 25.18 -2.87 -1.93
N MET A 146 24.16 -2.40 -1.19
CA MET A 146 24.34 -1.77 0.13
C MET A 146 23.71 -2.56 1.27
N TYR A 147 22.74 -3.45 0.99
CA TYR A 147 21.94 -4.14 2.01
C TYR A 147 21.89 -5.64 1.77
N GLY A 148 22.03 -6.39 2.85
CA GLY A 148 21.83 -7.83 2.88
C GLY A 148 20.43 -8.21 3.40
N VAL A 149 20.05 -9.47 3.21
CA VAL A 149 18.83 -10.03 3.83
C VAL A 149 18.93 -9.90 5.35
N GLY A 150 17.89 -9.33 5.96
CA GLY A 150 17.85 -9.01 7.39
C GLY A 150 18.18 -7.55 7.73
N ASP A 151 18.81 -6.80 6.83
CA ASP A 151 19.10 -5.38 7.06
C ASP A 151 17.82 -4.54 7.03
N THR A 152 17.78 -3.50 7.87
CA THR A 152 16.64 -2.59 7.94
C THR A 152 16.79 -1.49 6.90
N ILE A 153 15.73 -1.31 6.11
CA ILE A 153 15.64 -0.31 5.05
C ILE A 153 14.34 0.48 5.19
N GLN A 154 14.38 1.75 4.81
CA GLN A 154 13.19 2.58 4.67
C GLN A 154 13.09 3.14 3.25
N PHE A 155 11.92 3.00 2.66
CA PHE A 155 11.57 3.62 1.38
C PHE A 155 10.60 4.76 1.59
N THR A 156 10.81 5.83 0.84
CA THR A 156 9.87 6.95 0.71
C THR A 156 9.61 7.18 -0.77
N GLY A 157 8.40 7.57 -1.11
CA GLY A 157 8.07 7.82 -2.51
C GLY A 157 6.62 8.20 -2.73
N SER A 158 6.25 8.25 -4.00
CA SER A 158 4.87 8.45 -4.43
C SER A 158 4.21 7.12 -4.75
N LEU A 159 2.96 6.96 -4.28
CA LEU A 159 2.12 5.83 -4.63
C LEU A 159 1.58 6.03 -6.05
N VAL A 160 1.80 5.03 -6.90
CA VAL A 160 1.19 4.94 -8.22
C VAL A 160 0.45 3.61 -8.30
N PHE A 161 -0.83 3.64 -8.60
CA PHE A 161 -1.60 2.43 -8.88
C PHE A 161 -1.67 2.23 -10.39
N LYS A 162 -1.13 1.10 -10.85
CA LYS A 162 -1.27 0.63 -12.21
C LYS A 162 -2.13 -0.62 -12.20
N THR A 163 -3.25 -0.60 -12.89
CA THR A 163 -4.02 -1.83 -13.15
C THR A 163 -3.39 -2.51 -14.36
N GLU A 164 -2.72 -3.63 -14.15
CA GLU A 164 -2.26 -4.48 -15.24
C GLU A 164 -3.31 -5.57 -15.49
N VAL A 165 -3.89 -5.59 -16.68
CA VAL A 165 -4.75 -6.69 -17.12
C VAL A 165 -3.83 -7.80 -17.63
N VAL A 166 -3.64 -8.83 -16.80
CA VAL A 166 -2.95 -10.05 -17.23
C VAL A 166 -3.99 -10.96 -17.88
N THR A 167 -4.00 -11.02 -19.19
CA THR A 167 -4.78 -12.02 -19.91
C THR A 167 -4.07 -13.36 -19.79
N VAL A 168 -4.63 -14.26 -18.99
CA VAL A 168 -4.20 -15.65 -18.94
C VAL A 168 -4.98 -16.37 -20.02
N GLU A 169 -4.32 -16.74 -21.13
CA GLU A 169 -4.83 -17.67 -22.13
C GLU A 169 -4.58 -19.11 -21.70
#